data_5291d84a9605f94960a2eecfcecc6638
#
_entry.id   5291d84a9605f94960a2eecfcecc6638
#
_cell.length_a   1.000
_cell.length_b   1.000
_cell.length_c   1.000
_cell.angle_alpha   90.00
_cell.angle_beta   90.00
_cell.angle_gamma   90.00
#
_symmetry.space_group_name_H-M   'P 1'
#
loop_
_entity.id
_entity.type
_entity.pdbx_description
1 polymer ?
#
loop_
_entity_poly.entity_id
_entity_poly.type
_entity_poly.pdbx_seq_one_letter_code
_entity_poly.pdbx_strand_id
1 'polypeptide(L)'
;MKRVCLTVLCILLVGCGNAETAETEEKMRFENLDPAKVNMQYGGLKEWDRFYNSFYEQKEGSDLIVLGTVEDYSCFAGGIEIATDISLRVDDVLKGDMEAGEHITVRKLGGAVTVEEYLQSMEDA
;
A
#
# COMPACT_ATOMS: atom_id res chain seq x y z
N MET A 1 -62.33 -20.00 -22.82
CA MET A 1 -60.92 -19.71 -23.14
C MET A 1 -60.19 -19.31 -21.89
N LYS A 2 -59.47 -20.22 -21.35
CA LYS A 2 -58.74 -19.98 -20.10
C LYS A 2 -57.37 -19.42 -20.45
N ARG A 3 -57.13 -18.22 -20.17
CA ARG A 3 -55.80 -17.62 -20.24
C ARG A 3 -55.05 -18.03 -19.01
N VAL A 4 -54.15 -18.98 -19.20
CA VAL A 4 -53.17 -19.33 -18.18
C VAL A 4 -52.20 -18.15 -18.14
N CYS A 5 -52.32 -17.37 -17.10
CA CYS A 5 -51.36 -16.37 -16.77
C CYS A 5 -50.16 -17.12 -16.18
N LEU A 6 -49.20 -17.38 -17.02
CA LEU A 6 -47.94 -17.93 -16.58
C LEU A 6 -47.16 -16.80 -15.93
N THR A 7 -47.40 -16.62 -14.66
CA THR A 7 -46.51 -15.84 -13.82
C THR A 7 -45.18 -16.55 -13.81
N VAL A 8 -44.31 -16.11 -14.68
CA VAL A 8 -42.89 -16.42 -14.57
C VAL A 8 -42.42 -15.77 -13.30
N LEU A 9 -42.46 -16.54 -12.24
CA LEU A 9 -41.74 -16.19 -11.03
C LEU A 9 -40.26 -16.23 -11.37
N CYS A 10 -39.76 -15.08 -11.79
CA CYS A 10 -38.31 -14.86 -11.79
C CYS A 10 -37.87 -14.99 -10.34
N ILE A 11 -37.58 -16.18 -9.95
CA ILE A 11 -36.71 -16.40 -8.79
C ILE A 11 -35.38 -15.86 -9.20
N LEU A 12 -35.18 -14.59 -8.85
CA LEU A 12 -33.86 -14.04 -8.70
C LEU A 12 -33.22 -14.86 -7.60
N LEU A 13 -32.66 -15.98 -7.99
CA LEU A 13 -31.55 -16.55 -7.25
C LEU A 13 -30.47 -15.51 -7.31
N VAL A 14 -30.57 -14.55 -6.40
CA VAL A 14 -29.40 -13.89 -5.93
C VAL A 14 -28.58 -15.01 -5.35
N GLY A 15 -27.77 -15.60 -6.20
CA GLY A 15 -26.64 -16.35 -5.74
C GLY A 15 -25.87 -15.37 -4.89
N CYS A 16 -26.04 -15.48 -3.60
CA CYS A 16 -24.96 -15.13 -2.71
C CYS A 16 -23.82 -16.03 -3.16
N GLY A 17 -23.10 -15.58 -4.15
CA GLY A 17 -21.78 -16.05 -4.36
C GLY A 17 -21.15 -15.88 -3.00
N ASN A 18 -20.88 -16.96 -2.33
CA ASN A 18 -19.85 -16.96 -1.34
C ASN A 18 -18.67 -16.39 -2.08
N ALA A 19 -18.45 -15.12 -1.89
CA ALA A 19 -17.12 -14.60 -2.03
C ALA A 19 -16.35 -15.50 -1.06
N GLU A 20 -15.68 -16.50 -1.59
CA GLU A 20 -14.54 -17.04 -0.91
C GLU A 20 -13.77 -15.80 -0.57
N THR A 21 -13.89 -15.38 0.67
CA THR A 21 -12.90 -14.55 1.28
C THR A 21 -11.64 -15.38 1.12
N ALA A 22 -10.95 -15.18 0.01
CA ALA A 22 -9.54 -15.39 0.01
C ALA A 22 -9.13 -14.74 1.32
N GLU A 23 -8.58 -15.51 2.23
CA GLU A 23 -7.88 -14.99 3.38
C GLU A 23 -6.80 -14.11 2.76
N THR A 24 -7.19 -12.89 2.48
CA THR A 24 -6.27 -11.84 2.17
C THR A 24 -5.49 -11.80 3.46
N GLU A 25 -4.24 -12.25 3.42
CA GLU A 25 -3.30 -12.00 4.50
C GLU A 25 -3.59 -10.57 4.91
N GLU A 26 -4.10 -10.40 6.11
CA GLU A 26 -4.56 -9.11 6.59
C GLU A 26 -3.31 -8.25 6.66
N LYS A 27 -3.02 -7.57 5.55
CA LYS A 27 -1.87 -6.69 5.46
C LYS A 27 -1.99 -5.73 6.60
N MET A 28 -0.95 -5.64 7.38
CA MET A 28 -0.91 -4.74 8.52
C MET A 28 -1.15 -3.31 8.02
N ARG A 29 -2.27 -2.76 8.44
CA ARG A 29 -2.66 -1.39 8.15
C ARG A 29 -2.67 -0.58 9.43
N PHE A 30 -2.33 0.68 9.34
CA PHE A 30 -2.29 1.56 10.51
C PHE A 30 -3.62 1.63 11.25
N GLU A 31 -4.74 1.48 10.54
CA GLU A 31 -6.08 1.50 11.11
C GLU A 31 -6.41 0.29 11.99
N ASN A 32 -5.72 -0.83 11.76
CA ASN A 32 -5.99 -2.11 12.42
C ASN A 32 -4.89 -2.53 13.39
N LEU A 33 -3.94 -1.65 13.67
CA LEU A 33 -2.83 -1.96 14.56
C LEU A 33 -3.28 -1.98 16.02
N ASP A 34 -3.02 -3.09 16.69
CA ASP A 34 -3.12 -3.16 18.15
C ASP A 34 -1.86 -2.52 18.75
N PRO A 35 -1.98 -1.39 19.45
CA PRO A 35 -0.82 -0.69 20.00
C PRO A 35 0.02 -1.54 20.95
N ALA A 36 -0.57 -2.56 21.54
CA ALA A 36 0.14 -3.48 22.45
C ALA A 36 1.03 -4.48 21.71
N LYS A 37 0.79 -4.68 20.41
CA LYS A 37 1.49 -5.68 19.58
C LYS A 37 2.41 -5.06 18.56
N VAL A 38 2.42 -3.76 18.44
CA VAL A 38 3.15 -3.04 17.42
C VAL A 38 4.24 -2.21 18.04
N ASN A 39 5.45 -2.36 17.55
CA ASN A 39 6.53 -1.45 17.83
C ASN A 39 6.68 -0.48 16.65
N MET A 40 6.44 0.79 16.91
CA MET A 40 6.79 1.86 15.98
C MET A 40 8.14 2.42 16.40
N GLN A 41 9.20 1.80 15.94
CA GLN A 41 10.52 2.33 16.15
C GLN A 41 11.05 2.99 14.89
N TYR A 42 11.27 4.27 15.02
CA TYR A 42 12.16 5.00 14.14
C TYR A 42 13.46 5.23 14.92
N GLY A 43 14.48 4.51 14.57
CA GLY A 43 15.76 4.64 15.25
C GLY A 43 16.88 4.80 14.25
N GLY A 44 17.60 5.89 14.34
CA GLY A 44 18.84 6.12 13.63
C GLY A 44 18.90 7.48 12.93
N LEU A 45 20.05 8.09 13.06
CA LEU A 45 20.46 9.21 12.21
C LEU A 45 20.76 8.62 10.84
N LYS A 46 19.98 9.01 9.85
CA LYS A 46 20.25 8.66 8.47
C LYS A 46 20.96 9.83 7.80
N GLU A 47 22.12 9.56 7.27
CA GLU A 47 22.79 10.50 6.38
C GLU A 47 22.10 10.45 5.02
N TRP A 48 21.69 11.61 4.54
CA TRP A 48 21.12 11.76 3.22
C TRP A 48 22.18 12.29 2.28
N ASP A 49 22.29 11.69 1.12
CA ASP A 49 23.20 12.13 0.07
C ASP A 49 22.94 13.56 -0.38
N ARG A 50 21.68 13.97 -0.30
CA ARG A 50 21.23 15.29 -0.69
C ARG A 50 20.20 15.85 0.27
N PHE A 51 20.37 17.10 0.63
CA PHE A 51 19.36 17.91 1.28
C PHE A 51 18.88 18.98 0.32
N TYR A 52 17.58 19.12 0.24
CA TYR A 52 16.96 20.19 -0.51
C TYR A 52 16.43 21.24 0.45
N ASN A 53 16.87 22.48 0.28
CA ASN A 53 16.47 23.60 1.14
C ASN A 53 15.19 24.28 0.65
N SER A 54 14.73 23.95 -0.55
CA SER A 54 13.53 24.51 -1.14
C SER A 54 12.83 23.49 -2.04
N PHE A 55 11.55 23.72 -2.27
CA PHE A 55 10.78 22.94 -3.24
C PHE A 55 11.36 23.06 -4.66
N TYR A 56 11.92 24.20 -5.01
CA TYR A 56 12.55 24.40 -6.30
C TYR A 56 13.77 23.50 -6.48
N GLU A 57 14.65 23.44 -5.50
CA GLU A 57 15.83 22.56 -5.52
C GLU A 57 15.41 21.07 -5.59
N GLN A 58 14.38 20.70 -4.85
CA GLN A 58 13.85 19.34 -4.89
C GLN A 58 13.32 19.00 -6.27
N LYS A 59 12.59 19.90 -6.91
CA LYS A 59 12.09 19.74 -8.27
C LYS A 59 13.22 19.57 -9.29
N GLU A 60 14.24 20.42 -9.19
CA GLU A 60 15.38 20.35 -10.11
C GLU A 60 16.21 19.08 -9.89
N GLY A 61 16.37 18.65 -8.66
CA GLY A 61 17.15 17.46 -8.29
C GLY A 61 16.42 16.12 -8.44
N SER A 62 15.15 16.13 -8.71
CA SER A 62 14.35 14.90 -8.89
C SER A 62 14.35 14.47 -10.36
N ASP A 63 14.54 13.18 -10.59
CA ASP A 63 14.47 12.59 -11.93
C ASP A 63 13.04 12.30 -12.36
N LEU A 64 12.16 12.04 -11.40
CA LEU A 64 10.76 11.73 -11.61
C LEU A 64 9.89 12.51 -10.63
N ILE A 65 8.85 13.16 -11.15
CA ILE A 65 7.80 13.81 -10.38
C ILE A 65 6.46 13.40 -10.95
N VAL A 66 5.66 12.76 -10.16
CA VAL A 66 4.34 12.28 -10.56
C VAL A 66 3.26 12.69 -9.56
N LEU A 67 2.05 12.81 -10.04
CA LEU A 67 0.85 12.81 -9.24
C LEU A 67 0.24 11.41 -9.35
N GLY A 68 -0.07 10.80 -8.23
CA GLY A 68 -0.59 9.44 -8.24
C GLY A 68 -1.58 9.16 -7.13
N THR A 69 -2.31 8.09 -7.30
CA THR A 69 -3.24 7.55 -6.31
C THR A 69 -2.60 6.37 -5.61
N VAL A 70 -2.56 6.40 -4.28
CA VAL A 70 -2.13 5.26 -3.47
C VAL A 70 -3.18 4.16 -3.57
N GLU A 71 -2.78 3.01 -4.06
CA GLU A 71 -3.67 1.85 -4.17
C GLU A 71 -3.46 0.86 -3.03
N ASP A 72 -2.23 0.72 -2.57
CA ASP A 72 -1.88 -0.20 -1.49
C ASP A 72 -0.57 0.23 -0.82
N TYR A 73 -0.32 -0.28 0.37
CA TYR A 73 0.97 -0.15 1.03
C TYR A 73 1.25 -1.36 1.92
N SER A 74 2.50 -1.66 2.17
CA SER A 74 2.92 -2.69 3.11
C SER A 74 4.16 -2.27 3.86
N CYS A 75 4.15 -2.49 5.18
CA CYS A 75 5.30 -2.29 6.02
C CYS A 75 6.06 -3.61 6.17
N PHE A 76 7.37 -3.53 6.27
CA PHE A 76 8.22 -4.68 6.54
C PHE A 76 9.48 -4.28 7.30
N ALA A 77 10.08 -5.23 7.98
CA ALA A 77 11.37 -5.05 8.61
C ALA A 77 12.47 -5.70 7.76
N GLY A 78 13.58 -5.01 7.61
CA GLY A 78 14.78 -5.51 6.94
C GLY A 78 16.01 -5.20 7.79
N GLY A 79 16.47 -6.18 8.57
CA GLY A 79 17.49 -5.94 9.57
C GLY A 79 17.00 -4.98 10.65
N ILE A 80 17.75 -3.92 10.87
CA ILE A 80 17.40 -2.89 11.86
C ILE A 80 16.46 -1.79 11.31
N GLU A 81 16.14 -1.83 10.04
CA GLU A 81 15.34 -0.81 9.40
C GLU A 81 13.90 -1.30 9.18
N ILE A 82 12.96 -0.39 9.35
CA ILE A 82 11.57 -0.59 8.95
C ILE A 82 11.31 0.30 7.74
N ALA A 83 10.65 -0.25 6.74
CA ALA A 83 10.28 0.46 5.54
C ALA A 83 8.83 0.18 5.16
N THR A 84 8.28 1.08 4.37
CA THR A 84 6.96 0.94 3.79
C THR A 84 7.06 1.03 2.27
N ASP A 85 6.58 0.02 1.59
CA ASP A 85 6.39 0.03 0.15
C ASP A 85 4.98 0.51 -0.16
N ILE A 86 4.90 1.54 -0.97
CA ILE A 86 3.65 2.19 -1.36
C ILE A 86 3.44 1.94 -2.85
N SER A 87 2.36 1.28 -3.19
CA SER A 87 1.96 1.08 -4.59
C SER A 87 1.12 2.26 -5.05
N LEU A 88 1.60 2.93 -6.07
CA LEU A 88 0.96 4.09 -6.69
C LEU A 88 0.53 3.78 -8.10
N ARG A 89 -0.68 4.17 -8.46
CA ARG A 89 -1.05 4.36 -9.85
C ARG A 89 -0.74 5.80 -10.24
N VAL A 90 0.02 5.98 -11.31
CA VAL A 90 0.37 7.30 -11.83
C VAL A 90 -0.84 7.93 -12.52
N ASP A 91 -1.28 9.07 -12.04
CA ASP A 91 -2.40 9.82 -12.63
C ASP A 91 -1.91 10.89 -13.59
N ASP A 92 -0.77 11.52 -13.28
CA ASP A 92 -0.13 12.52 -14.14
C ASP A 92 1.38 12.52 -13.93
N VAL A 93 2.12 12.88 -14.96
CA VAL A 93 3.59 12.97 -14.93
C VAL A 93 4.01 14.40 -15.11
N LEU A 94 4.58 14.98 -14.07
CA LEU A 94 5.05 16.37 -14.05
C LEU A 94 6.50 16.50 -14.50
N LYS A 95 7.29 15.47 -14.29
CA LYS A 95 8.69 15.36 -14.73
C LYS A 95 9.09 13.90 -14.82
N GLY A 96 9.90 13.57 -15.81
CA GLY A 96 10.46 12.24 -16.01
C GLY A 96 9.80 11.45 -17.13
N ASP A 97 10.33 10.25 -17.35
CA ASP A 97 9.96 9.37 -18.46
C ASP A 97 9.04 8.26 -17.95
N MET A 98 7.77 8.59 -17.82
CA MET A 98 6.71 7.68 -17.38
C MET A 98 5.38 8.12 -17.97
N GLU A 99 4.44 7.20 -18.10
CA GLU A 99 3.11 7.48 -18.63
C GLU A 99 2.04 7.39 -17.55
N ALA A 100 0.97 8.18 -17.70
CA ALA A 100 -0.20 8.07 -16.87
C ALA A 100 -0.83 6.67 -17.00
N GLY A 101 -1.27 6.09 -15.89
CA GLY A 101 -1.81 4.74 -15.82
C GLY A 101 -0.77 3.68 -15.45
N GLU A 102 0.51 3.98 -15.50
CA GLU A 102 1.54 3.09 -15.00
C GLU A 102 1.49 2.94 -13.47
N HIS A 103 2.02 1.83 -12.98
CA HIS A 103 2.11 1.55 -11.56
C HIS A 103 3.57 1.57 -11.12
N ILE A 104 3.82 2.22 -10.00
CA ILE A 104 5.14 2.28 -9.39
C ILE A 104 5.07 1.91 -7.92
N THR A 105 6.17 1.39 -7.41
CA THR A 105 6.35 1.18 -5.98
C THR A 105 7.36 2.18 -5.44
N VAL A 106 6.92 2.94 -4.45
CA VAL A 106 7.77 3.91 -3.76
C VAL A 106 8.10 3.38 -2.38
N ARG A 107 9.38 3.25 -2.09
CA ARG A 107 9.85 2.86 -0.76
C ARG A 107 10.09 4.08 0.10
N LYS A 108 9.46 4.09 1.25
CA LYS A 108 9.64 5.09 2.29
C LYS A 108 10.21 4.42 3.54
N LEU A 109 11.16 5.08 4.16
CA LEU A 109 11.66 4.65 5.46
C LEU A 109 10.64 4.92 6.55
N GLY A 110 10.62 4.01 7.52
CA GLY A 110 9.63 4.01 8.59
C GLY A 110 8.38 3.22 8.23
N GLY A 111 7.61 2.95 9.24
CA GLY A 111 6.40 2.12 9.15
C GLY A 111 6.08 1.49 10.48
N ALA A 112 5.21 0.51 10.46
CA ALA A 112 4.83 -0.26 11.63
C ALA A 112 4.89 -1.75 11.30
N VAL A 113 5.58 -2.51 12.13
CA VAL A 113 5.67 -3.97 12.06
C VAL A 113 5.46 -4.55 13.44
N THR A 114 5.18 -5.83 13.54
CA THR A 114 5.11 -6.49 14.84
C THR A 114 6.50 -6.59 15.47
N VAL A 115 6.55 -6.67 16.79
CA VAL A 115 7.80 -6.90 17.51
C VAL A 115 8.46 -8.19 17.06
N GLU A 116 7.65 -9.22 16.84
CA GLU A 116 8.13 -10.53 16.38
C GLU A 116 8.80 -10.41 15.00
N GLU A 117 8.16 -9.77 14.04
CA GLU A 117 8.73 -9.55 12.72
C GLU A 117 10.03 -8.73 12.77
N TYR A 118 10.07 -7.71 13.61
CA TYR A 118 11.26 -6.90 13.80
C TYR A 118 12.42 -7.71 14.37
N LEU A 119 12.17 -8.49 15.42
CA LEU A 119 13.20 -9.35 16.04
C LEU A 119 13.71 -10.42 15.07
N GLN A 120 12.80 -11.04 14.32
CA GLN A 120 13.17 -12.02 13.29
C GLN A 120 14.07 -11.39 12.22
N SER A 121 13.77 -10.20 11.77
CA SER A 121 14.58 -9.51 10.76
C SER A 121 15.98 -9.16 11.25
N MET A 122 16.14 -8.95 12.54
CA MET A 122 17.45 -8.71 13.15
C MET A 122 18.30 -9.98 13.26
N GLU A 123 17.66 -11.14 13.46
CA GLU A 123 18.36 -12.42 13.52
C GLU A 123 18.83 -12.87 12.13
N ASP A 124 18.08 -12.50 11.09
CA ASP A 124 18.39 -12.84 9.70
C ASP A 124 19.40 -11.86 9.05
N ALA A 125 19.74 -10.79 9.72
CA ALA A 125 20.67 -9.77 9.23
C ALA A 125 22.12 -10.13 9.60
#